data_0571c4b382e2af5c6fa0e14cb937c2c0
#
_entry.id   0571c4b382e2af5c6fa0e14cb937c2c0
#
_cell.length_a   1.000
_cell.length_b   1.000
_cell.length_c   1.000
_cell.angle_alpha   90.00
_cell.angle_beta   90.00
_cell.angle_gamma   90.00
#
_symmetry.space_group_name_H-M   'P 1'
#
loop_
_entity.id
_entity.type
_entity.pdbx_description
1 polymer ?
#
loop_
_entity_poly.entity_id
_entity_poly.type
_entity_poly.pdbx_seq_one_letter_code
_entity_poly.pdbx_strand_id
1 'polypeptide(L)'
;MNDKQNSEINTNKLIKNISDNDAKISLNQISLQLQEMRPSEIAHSIESLPPKERRLIWSLLDTSTEGEILAELHDEIQQELIAEIKPDELVEIISDLEIDELVDILQNLPKVKVESVLSKIARRDSERIRTVLEYSEDSAGGLLNTDVISVRPRHSLEVVMRYLRSKKELPNNTDKIFVVSRDDKYLGELPVSKLLVSEPRLTVRELMETEVKPIAADINDKEVAKLFEQNDWVSAPVVDEEMKLLGRITVDDVVDVIIEDADQNLIGLAGIAEDTFAPPGRAAKSRALWLSINLLTAFIAAATINLFQTTIDKFVYLAVLMPIVASMGGVAATQTLTIVIRGLSLEQIKSSNLNWLFKRELIVSILNGIFLSILISIVTYFWFQELLISILICAAIVINLVSSVIAGIF
;
A
#
# COMPACT_ATOMS: atom_id res chain seq x y z
N MET A 1 -15.97 10.92 17.68
CA MET A 1 -16.65 11.55 16.52
C MET A 1 -16.35 13.04 16.39
N ASN A 2 -16.20 13.81 17.47
CA ASN A 2 -15.84 15.24 17.40
C ASN A 2 -14.39 15.49 16.95
N ASP A 3 -13.42 14.63 17.31
CA ASP A 3 -12.01 14.85 16.99
C ASP A 3 -11.68 14.68 15.50
N LYS A 4 -12.24 13.65 14.83
CA LYS A 4 -12.08 13.50 13.37
C LYS A 4 -12.67 14.69 12.59
N GLN A 5 -13.80 15.19 13.01
CA GLN A 5 -14.45 16.34 12.36
C GLN A 5 -13.66 17.65 12.57
N ASN A 6 -12.99 17.82 13.71
CA ASN A 6 -12.10 18.94 13.97
C ASN A 6 -10.79 18.84 13.18
N SER A 7 -10.22 17.63 13.05
CA SER A 7 -9.03 17.34 12.26
C SER A 7 -9.23 17.67 10.78
N GLU A 8 -10.28 17.13 10.16
CA GLU A 8 -10.61 17.44 8.75
C GLU A 8 -10.88 18.94 8.51
N ILE A 9 -11.48 19.63 9.49
CA ILE A 9 -11.73 21.08 9.41
C ILE A 9 -10.40 21.85 9.45
N ASN A 10 -9.46 21.44 10.30
CA ASN A 10 -8.14 22.10 10.42
C ASN A 10 -7.31 21.89 9.16
N THR A 11 -7.22 20.66 8.65
CA THR A 11 -6.52 20.33 7.41
C THR A 11 -7.08 21.10 6.22
N ASN A 12 -8.41 21.06 6.01
CA ASN A 12 -9.05 21.80 4.92
C ASN A 12 -8.85 23.32 5.04
N LYS A 13 -8.81 23.86 6.25
CA LYS A 13 -8.57 25.29 6.50
C LYS A 13 -7.13 25.67 6.18
N LEU A 14 -6.16 24.81 6.53
CA LEU A 14 -4.76 24.99 6.23
C LEU A 14 -4.52 24.99 4.71
N ILE A 15 -5.00 23.94 4.01
CA ILE A 15 -4.90 23.80 2.56
C ILE A 15 -5.50 25.03 1.85
N LYS A 16 -6.69 25.46 2.26
CA LYS A 16 -7.35 26.63 1.69
C LYS A 16 -6.54 27.91 1.93
N ASN A 17 -6.00 28.07 3.11
CA ASN A 17 -5.20 29.24 3.50
C ASN A 17 -3.91 29.36 2.66
N ILE A 18 -3.33 28.23 2.26
CA ILE A 18 -2.09 28.18 1.48
C ILE A 18 -2.39 28.31 -0.02
N SER A 19 -3.47 27.67 -0.51
CA SER A 19 -3.85 27.70 -1.93
C SER A 19 -4.45 29.03 -2.39
N ASP A 20 -5.09 29.80 -1.49
CA ASP A 20 -5.68 31.11 -1.79
C ASP A 20 -4.59 32.20 -1.77
N ASN A 21 -3.98 32.45 -2.92
CA ASN A 21 -2.97 33.50 -3.15
C ASN A 21 -3.46 34.93 -2.82
N ASP A 22 -4.77 35.14 -2.66
CA ASP A 22 -5.39 36.43 -2.32
C ASP A 22 -5.56 36.67 -0.80
N ALA A 23 -5.45 35.62 0.01
CA ALA A 23 -5.50 35.75 1.46
C ALA A 23 -4.11 36.12 1.98
N LYS A 24 -3.93 37.37 2.44
CA LYS A 24 -2.77 37.84 3.22
C LYS A 24 -2.70 37.13 4.59
N ILE A 25 -2.67 35.83 4.61
CA ILE A 25 -2.44 35.06 5.83
C ILE A 25 -0.95 35.15 6.10
N SER A 26 -0.60 35.71 7.27
CA SER A 26 0.81 35.80 7.64
C SER A 26 1.37 34.40 7.90
N LEU A 27 2.63 34.16 7.51
CA LEU A 27 3.36 32.93 7.79
C LEU A 27 3.27 32.53 9.27
N ASN A 28 3.18 33.51 10.16
CA ASN A 28 2.98 33.32 11.61
C ASN A 28 1.64 32.64 11.95
N GLN A 29 0.58 32.89 11.17
CA GLN A 29 -0.71 32.23 11.41
C GLN A 29 -0.71 30.78 10.95
N ILE A 30 0.02 30.48 9.86
CA ILE A 30 0.22 29.11 9.39
C ILE A 30 1.05 28.33 10.42
N SER A 31 2.17 28.90 10.90
CA SER A 31 3.01 28.27 11.92
C SER A 31 2.23 28.00 13.22
N LEU A 32 1.38 28.92 13.68
CA LEU A 32 0.52 28.69 14.84
C LEU A 32 -0.50 27.56 14.63
N GLN A 33 -1.06 27.44 13.41
CA GLN A 33 -1.97 26.33 13.08
C GLN A 33 -1.24 24.99 13.07
N LEU A 34 -0.02 24.94 12.54
CA LEU A 34 0.79 23.71 12.51
C LEU A 34 1.11 23.23 13.93
N GLN A 35 1.37 24.12 14.88
CA GLN A 35 1.63 23.76 16.28
C GLN A 35 0.42 23.15 17.01
N GLU A 36 -0.80 23.38 16.53
CA GLU A 36 -2.02 22.81 17.10
C GLU A 36 -2.41 21.46 16.45
N MET A 37 -1.74 21.05 15.35
CA MET A 37 -2.04 19.85 14.59
C MET A 37 -1.12 18.69 15.01
N ARG A 38 -1.63 17.47 14.87
CA ARG A 38 -0.83 16.24 15.05
C ARG A 38 0.09 15.99 13.86
N PRO A 39 1.22 15.29 14.02
CA PRO A 39 2.13 14.94 12.93
C PRO A 39 1.41 14.32 11.72
N SER A 40 0.53 13.33 11.93
CA SER A 40 -0.27 12.70 10.87
C SER A 40 -1.21 13.66 10.13
N GLU A 41 -1.77 14.67 10.81
CA GLU A 41 -2.61 15.70 10.19
C GLU A 41 -1.79 16.66 9.33
N ILE A 42 -0.56 16.96 9.77
CA ILE A 42 0.38 17.78 9.00
C ILE A 42 0.88 17.01 7.78
N ALA A 43 1.25 15.73 7.93
CA ALA A 43 1.66 14.86 6.84
C ALA A 43 0.57 14.81 5.75
N HIS A 44 -0.67 14.52 6.12
CA HIS A 44 -1.80 14.51 5.18
C HIS A 44 -2.04 15.87 4.50
N SER A 45 -1.79 16.99 5.23
CA SER A 45 -1.86 18.33 4.64
C SER A 45 -0.77 18.56 3.60
N ILE A 46 0.47 18.11 3.89
CA ILE A 46 1.60 18.17 2.95
C ILE A 46 1.30 17.37 1.69
N GLU A 47 0.78 16.17 1.82
CA GLU A 47 0.40 15.29 0.71
C GLU A 47 -0.67 15.90 -0.19
N SER A 48 -1.58 16.65 0.41
CA SER A 48 -2.68 17.32 -0.30
C SER A 48 -2.28 18.62 -1.02
N LEU A 49 -1.00 18.96 -1.05
CA LEU A 49 -0.50 20.21 -1.63
C LEU A 49 0.48 19.97 -2.79
N PRO A 50 0.56 20.94 -3.74
CA PRO A 50 1.60 20.91 -4.77
C PRO A 50 3.02 21.08 -4.19
N PRO A 51 4.08 20.67 -4.91
CA PRO A 51 5.47 20.63 -4.40
C PRO A 51 6.02 21.95 -3.83
N LYS A 52 5.58 23.11 -4.33
CA LYS A 52 6.06 24.41 -3.83
C LYS A 52 5.49 24.72 -2.45
N GLU A 53 4.22 24.44 -2.26
CA GLU A 53 3.48 24.64 -1.03
C GLU A 53 3.91 23.63 0.03
N ARG A 54 4.24 22.40 -0.34
CA ARG A 54 4.85 21.38 0.54
C ARG A 54 6.12 21.90 1.20
N ARG A 55 7.05 22.44 0.39
CA ARG A 55 8.31 23.02 0.88
C ARG A 55 8.11 24.22 1.78
N LEU A 56 7.07 25.02 1.51
CA LEU A 56 6.74 26.14 2.37
C LEU A 56 6.31 25.65 3.76
N ILE A 57 5.40 24.67 3.83
CA ILE A 57 5.00 24.07 5.12
C ILE A 57 6.22 23.49 5.83
N TRP A 58 7.00 22.67 5.12
CA TRP A 58 8.20 22.04 5.67
C TRP A 58 9.13 23.05 6.31
N SER A 59 9.39 24.18 5.66
CA SER A 59 10.26 25.26 6.19
C SER A 59 9.70 25.98 7.42
N LEU A 60 8.45 25.75 7.80
CA LEU A 60 7.80 26.35 8.97
C LEU A 60 7.67 25.40 10.15
N LEU A 61 8.08 24.13 9.99
CA LEU A 61 8.04 23.11 11.04
C LEU A 61 9.21 23.28 12.01
N ASP A 62 9.01 22.81 13.23
CA ASP A 62 10.08 22.69 14.21
C ASP A 62 10.80 21.35 14.02
N THR A 63 12.13 21.34 14.10
CA THR A 63 12.95 20.12 13.90
C THR A 63 12.54 18.95 14.78
N SER A 64 11.97 19.22 15.96
CA SER A 64 11.47 18.19 16.88
C SER A 64 10.23 17.43 16.37
N THR A 65 9.49 17.97 15.40
CA THR A 65 8.29 17.34 14.82
C THR A 65 8.50 16.88 13.38
N GLU A 66 9.58 17.34 12.74
CA GLU A 66 9.89 16.98 11.35
C GLU A 66 10.07 15.47 11.16
N GLY A 67 10.68 14.79 12.15
CA GLY A 67 10.90 13.34 12.12
C GLY A 67 9.60 12.56 12.09
N GLU A 68 8.70 12.81 13.05
CA GLU A 68 7.40 12.15 13.14
C GLU A 68 6.54 12.43 11.89
N ILE A 69 6.58 13.65 11.35
CA ILE A 69 5.87 14.00 10.11
C ILE A 69 6.47 13.25 8.92
N LEU A 70 7.80 13.13 8.88
CA LEU A 70 8.50 12.46 7.79
C LEU A 70 8.16 10.97 7.74
N ALA A 71 8.05 10.31 8.89
CA ALA A 71 7.64 8.91 9.00
C ALA A 71 6.21 8.64 8.50
N GLU A 72 5.31 9.60 8.68
CA GLU A 72 3.91 9.51 8.25
C GLU A 72 3.66 9.82 6.76
N LEU A 73 4.70 10.29 6.03
CA LEU A 73 4.57 10.67 4.61
C LEU A 73 4.76 9.45 3.69
N HIS A 74 3.96 9.38 2.62
CA HIS A 74 4.18 8.41 1.54
C HIS A 74 5.55 8.57 0.90
N ASP A 75 6.16 7.47 0.50
CA ASP A 75 7.54 7.35 -0.01
C ASP A 75 7.94 8.39 -1.05
N GLU A 76 7.08 8.65 -2.04
CA GLU A 76 7.39 9.61 -3.12
C GLU A 76 7.61 11.03 -2.60
N ILE A 77 6.77 11.44 -1.63
CA ILE A 77 6.82 12.78 -1.03
C ILE A 77 7.96 12.87 -0.02
N GLN A 78 8.15 11.82 0.77
CA GLN A 78 9.26 11.65 1.68
C GLN A 78 10.58 11.78 0.94
N GLN A 79 10.78 11.06 -0.17
CA GLN A 79 11.98 11.15 -1.01
C GLN A 79 12.19 12.56 -1.58
N GLU A 80 11.11 13.25 -2.01
CA GLU A 80 11.20 14.63 -2.52
C GLU A 80 11.76 15.58 -1.44
N LEU A 81 11.24 15.51 -0.22
CA LEU A 81 11.66 16.39 0.88
C LEU A 81 13.07 16.05 1.35
N ILE A 82 13.37 14.78 1.56
CA ILE A 82 14.69 14.34 2.03
C ILE A 82 15.80 14.64 1.03
N ALA A 83 15.51 14.68 -0.28
CA ALA A 83 16.51 14.97 -1.30
C ALA A 83 17.23 16.31 -1.07
N GLU A 84 16.54 17.30 -0.50
CA GLU A 84 17.03 18.64 -0.24
C GLU A 84 17.72 18.77 1.14
N ILE A 85 17.47 17.84 2.08
CA ILE A 85 18.01 17.84 3.45
C ILE A 85 19.46 17.35 3.46
N LYS A 86 20.32 18.03 4.21
CA LYS A 86 21.72 17.62 4.38
C LYS A 86 21.82 16.44 5.36
N PRO A 87 22.84 15.56 5.22
CA PRO A 87 22.99 14.41 6.12
C PRO A 87 23.12 14.77 7.62
N ASP A 88 23.67 15.92 7.97
CA ASP A 88 23.78 16.36 9.37
C ASP A 88 22.41 16.74 9.95
N GLU A 89 21.65 17.47 9.19
CA GLU A 89 20.29 17.90 9.52
C GLU A 89 19.32 16.70 9.57
N LEU A 90 19.45 15.76 8.62
CA LEU A 90 18.66 14.54 8.62
C LEU A 90 18.89 13.71 9.89
N VAL A 91 20.10 13.61 10.39
CA VAL A 91 20.41 12.90 11.65
C VAL A 91 19.69 13.54 12.84
N GLU A 92 19.59 14.87 12.89
CA GLU A 92 18.86 15.59 13.95
C GLU A 92 17.36 15.29 13.85
N ILE A 93 16.81 15.32 12.64
CA ILE A 93 15.37 15.07 12.37
C ILE A 93 14.97 13.66 12.80
N ILE A 94 15.77 12.64 12.47
CA ILE A 94 15.42 11.24 12.68
C ILE A 94 15.90 10.67 14.03
N SER A 95 16.52 11.48 14.89
CA SER A 95 17.17 11.01 16.12
C SER A 95 16.21 10.43 17.17
N ASP A 96 14.97 10.87 17.15
CA ASP A 96 13.94 10.51 18.13
C ASP A 96 12.93 9.49 17.60
N LEU A 97 13.09 9.04 16.32
CA LEU A 97 12.23 8.05 15.69
C LEU A 97 12.48 6.62 16.20
N GLU A 98 11.46 5.77 16.11
CA GLU A 98 11.60 4.33 16.30
C GLU A 98 12.48 3.73 15.18
N ILE A 99 13.06 2.54 15.43
CA ILE A 99 14.06 1.98 14.49
C ILE A 99 13.42 1.55 13.17
N ASP A 100 12.21 1.03 13.17
CA ASP A 100 11.41 0.72 11.99
C ASP A 100 11.16 1.97 11.14
N GLU A 101 10.56 3.03 11.69
CA GLU A 101 10.34 4.31 11.00
C GLU A 101 11.64 4.88 10.41
N LEU A 102 12.74 4.75 11.15
CA LEU A 102 14.05 5.21 10.70
C LEU A 102 14.59 4.37 9.55
N VAL A 103 14.35 3.05 9.57
CA VAL A 103 14.75 2.14 8.49
C VAL A 103 13.97 2.45 7.22
N ASP A 104 12.66 2.67 7.30
CA ASP A 104 11.80 3.00 6.15
C ASP A 104 12.29 4.29 5.47
N ILE A 105 12.60 5.32 6.26
CA ILE A 105 13.21 6.54 5.74
C ILE A 105 14.56 6.26 5.05
N LEU A 106 15.39 5.40 5.62
CA LEU A 106 16.73 5.11 5.09
C LEU A 106 16.69 4.22 3.84
N GLN A 107 15.75 3.30 3.72
CA GLN A 107 15.56 2.44 2.54
C GLN A 107 15.28 3.29 1.29
N ASN A 108 14.56 4.37 1.46
CA ASN A 108 14.24 5.34 0.41
C ASN A 108 15.41 6.22 -0.04
N LEU A 109 16.62 6.08 0.57
CA LEU A 109 17.77 6.92 0.28
C LEU A 109 18.83 6.23 -0.58
N PRO A 110 19.60 7.00 -1.37
CA PRO A 110 20.79 6.48 -2.03
C PRO A 110 21.80 5.92 -1.02
N LYS A 111 22.40 4.76 -1.27
CA LYS A 111 23.36 4.07 -0.37
C LYS A 111 24.45 4.98 0.20
N VAL A 112 24.95 5.94 -0.57
CA VAL A 112 25.97 6.90 -0.11
C VAL A 112 25.44 7.80 1.01
N LYS A 113 24.16 8.22 0.93
CA LYS A 113 23.51 9.06 1.94
C LYS A 113 23.23 8.23 3.20
N VAL A 114 22.75 7.00 3.05
CA VAL A 114 22.55 6.03 4.14
C VAL A 114 23.83 5.83 4.95
N GLU A 115 24.95 5.51 4.32
CA GLU A 115 26.24 5.34 5.01
C GLU A 115 26.71 6.62 5.73
N SER A 116 26.46 7.78 5.13
CA SER A 116 26.78 9.06 5.76
C SER A 116 25.95 9.29 7.03
N VAL A 117 24.66 8.95 7.02
CA VAL A 117 23.75 9.06 8.17
C VAL A 117 24.15 8.04 9.25
N LEU A 118 24.31 6.76 8.89
CA LEU A 118 24.66 5.68 9.81
C LEU A 118 26.00 5.91 10.52
N SER A 119 26.96 6.59 9.86
CA SER A 119 28.25 6.93 10.48
C SER A 119 28.14 7.96 11.62
N LYS A 120 27.02 8.67 11.72
CA LYS A 120 26.77 9.74 12.70
C LYS A 120 25.83 9.33 13.82
N ILE A 121 25.09 8.25 13.65
CA ILE A 121 24.23 7.65 14.69
C ILE A 121 25.09 6.83 15.67
N ALA A 122 24.57 6.66 16.88
CA ALA A 122 25.24 5.83 17.90
C ALA A 122 25.51 4.42 17.37
N ARG A 123 26.72 3.90 17.63
CA ARG A 123 27.17 2.60 17.08
C ARG A 123 26.17 1.46 17.31
N ARG A 124 25.54 1.42 18.48
CA ARG A 124 24.56 0.38 18.83
C ARG A 124 23.33 0.42 17.93
N ASP A 125 22.81 1.61 17.67
CA ASP A 125 21.60 1.79 16.86
C ASP A 125 21.96 1.61 15.37
N SER A 126 23.11 2.08 14.93
CA SER A 126 23.64 1.83 13.58
C SER A 126 23.79 0.33 13.28
N GLU A 127 24.25 -0.49 14.25
CA GLU A 127 24.35 -1.95 14.07
C GLU A 127 22.96 -2.60 13.95
N ARG A 128 21.97 -2.14 14.73
CA ARG A 128 20.59 -2.62 14.65
C ARG A 128 19.93 -2.26 13.30
N ILE A 129 20.05 -1.00 12.90
CA ILE A 129 19.52 -0.52 11.63
C ILE A 129 20.12 -1.30 10.45
N ARG A 130 21.44 -1.55 10.46
CA ARG A 130 22.09 -2.35 9.43
C ARG A 130 21.53 -3.76 9.34
N THR A 131 21.22 -4.38 10.48
CA THR A 131 20.60 -5.71 10.50
C THR A 131 19.24 -5.71 9.83
N VAL A 132 18.42 -4.68 10.05
CA VAL A 132 17.11 -4.55 9.41
C VAL A 132 17.25 -4.25 7.92
N LEU A 133 18.15 -3.35 7.53
CA LEU A 133 18.46 -3.00 6.14
C LEU A 133 19.01 -4.17 5.29
N GLU A 134 19.40 -5.30 5.90
CA GLU A 134 19.78 -6.52 5.17
C GLU A 134 18.56 -7.28 4.62
N TYR A 135 17.38 -7.05 5.18
CA TYR A 135 16.13 -7.64 4.71
C TYR A 135 15.50 -6.80 3.59
N SER A 136 14.64 -7.44 2.81
CA SER A 136 13.84 -6.74 1.79
C SER A 136 12.75 -5.91 2.48
N GLU A 137 12.45 -4.74 1.93
CA GLU A 137 11.34 -3.87 2.36
C GLU A 137 10.01 -4.64 2.36
N ASP A 138 9.73 -5.40 1.30
CA ASP A 138 8.52 -6.23 1.16
C ASP A 138 8.59 -7.52 2.02
N SER A 139 9.24 -7.51 3.20
CA SER A 139 9.35 -8.69 4.06
C SER A 139 9.12 -8.36 5.53
N ALA A 140 8.82 -9.39 6.35
CA ALA A 140 8.71 -9.28 7.79
C ALA A 140 9.96 -8.66 8.45
N GLY A 141 11.13 -8.86 7.85
CA GLY A 141 12.38 -8.24 8.28
C GLY A 141 12.44 -6.76 7.98
N GLY A 142 11.78 -6.28 6.92
CA GLY A 142 11.64 -4.86 6.58
C GLY A 142 10.76 -4.11 7.59
N LEU A 143 9.69 -4.74 8.05
CA LEU A 143 8.74 -4.20 9.05
C LEU A 143 9.23 -4.38 10.49
N LEU A 144 10.50 -4.69 10.71
CA LEU A 144 11.03 -5.13 11.99
C LEU A 144 11.32 -3.98 12.94
N ASN A 145 10.55 -3.85 14.01
CA ASN A 145 10.92 -3.03 15.16
C ASN A 145 11.83 -3.84 16.10
N THR A 146 13.07 -3.38 16.29
CA THR A 146 14.05 -4.05 17.17
C THR A 146 13.91 -3.69 18.63
N ASP A 147 13.04 -2.73 18.98
CA ASP A 147 12.78 -2.32 20.34
C ASP A 147 11.77 -3.28 21.00
N VAL A 148 12.32 -4.37 21.50
CA VAL A 148 11.57 -5.43 22.15
C VAL A 148 11.92 -5.57 23.63
N ILE A 149 10.91 -5.94 24.41
CA ILE A 149 11.11 -6.34 25.79
C ILE A 149 11.15 -7.86 25.84
N SER A 150 12.28 -8.41 26.25
CA SER A 150 12.45 -9.84 26.44
C SER A 150 12.81 -10.21 27.88
N VAL A 151 12.32 -11.37 28.32
CA VAL A 151 12.58 -11.93 29.67
C VAL A 151 12.93 -13.39 29.57
N ARG A 152 13.45 -13.94 30.69
CA ARG A 152 13.81 -15.35 30.77
C ARG A 152 12.74 -16.15 31.53
N PRO A 153 12.48 -17.42 31.18
CA PRO A 153 11.43 -18.25 31.79
C PRO A 153 11.55 -18.38 33.30
N ARG A 154 12.77 -18.28 33.85
CA ARG A 154 13.08 -18.45 35.27
C ARG A 154 12.78 -17.25 36.15
N HIS A 155 12.51 -16.08 35.54
CA HIS A 155 12.25 -14.88 36.33
C HIS A 155 10.87 -14.97 36.97
N SER A 156 10.73 -14.49 38.21
CA SER A 156 9.42 -14.28 38.83
C SER A 156 8.76 -13.03 38.25
N LEU A 157 7.43 -12.98 38.28
CA LEU A 157 6.68 -11.83 37.79
C LEU A 157 7.02 -10.55 38.53
N GLU A 158 7.37 -10.66 39.85
CA GLU A 158 7.85 -9.51 40.61
C GLU A 158 9.13 -8.89 40.01
N VAL A 159 10.06 -9.74 39.58
CA VAL A 159 11.30 -9.30 38.93
C VAL A 159 10.99 -8.65 37.59
N VAL A 160 10.09 -9.24 36.80
CA VAL A 160 9.64 -8.67 35.51
C VAL A 160 8.99 -7.31 35.71
N MET A 161 8.06 -7.17 36.66
CA MET A 161 7.40 -5.90 36.96
C MET A 161 8.39 -4.83 37.43
N ARG A 162 9.39 -5.21 38.26
CA ARG A 162 10.44 -4.29 38.69
C ARG A 162 11.29 -3.83 37.49
N TYR A 163 11.62 -4.73 36.58
CA TYR A 163 12.36 -4.42 35.35
C TYR A 163 11.58 -3.45 34.46
N LEU A 164 10.29 -3.70 34.24
CA LEU A 164 9.45 -2.80 33.44
C LEU A 164 9.37 -1.40 34.05
N ARG A 165 9.15 -1.32 35.37
CA ARG A 165 9.12 -0.04 36.11
C ARG A 165 10.45 0.71 36.14
N SER A 166 11.58 0.02 35.94
CA SER A 166 12.90 0.65 35.86
C SER A 166 13.16 1.33 34.49
N LYS A 167 12.39 0.96 33.46
CA LYS A 167 12.41 1.65 32.19
C LYS A 167 11.59 2.93 32.31
N LYS A 168 12.07 4.03 31.74
CA LYS A 168 11.34 5.32 31.76
C LYS A 168 10.06 5.21 30.97
N GLU A 169 10.15 4.58 29.80
CA GLU A 169 9.07 4.38 28.85
C GLU A 169 9.14 2.94 28.31
N LEU A 170 8.00 2.38 27.98
CA LEU A 170 7.90 1.11 27.26
C LEU A 170 7.72 1.43 25.77
N PRO A 171 8.21 0.57 24.87
CA PRO A 171 7.91 0.70 23.44
C PRO A 171 6.41 0.80 23.20
N ASN A 172 6.02 1.59 22.21
CA ASN A 172 4.62 1.74 21.81
C ASN A 172 3.98 0.37 21.54
N ASN A 173 2.67 0.24 21.67
CA ASN A 173 1.92 -0.98 21.39
C ASN A 173 2.46 -2.25 22.13
N THR A 174 3.01 -2.10 23.36
CA THR A 174 3.48 -3.23 24.17
C THR A 174 2.31 -3.98 24.81
N ASP A 175 1.77 -4.98 24.13
CA ASP A 175 0.69 -5.86 24.59
C ASP A 175 1.21 -7.14 25.27
N LYS A 176 2.44 -7.54 24.95
CA LYS A 176 3.10 -8.75 25.45
C LYS A 176 4.61 -8.56 25.65
N ILE A 177 5.22 -9.47 26.38
CA ILE A 177 6.65 -9.54 26.62
C ILE A 177 7.16 -10.85 26.04
N PHE A 178 8.22 -10.82 25.26
CA PHE A 178 8.76 -12.02 24.63
C PHE A 178 9.65 -12.80 25.59
N VAL A 179 9.49 -14.12 25.56
CA VAL A 179 10.25 -15.02 26.41
C VAL A 179 11.32 -15.72 25.59
N VAL A 180 12.58 -15.55 26.00
CA VAL A 180 13.73 -16.09 25.26
C VAL A 180 14.63 -16.97 26.09
N SER A 181 15.37 -17.90 25.46
CA SER A 181 16.37 -18.74 26.04
C SER A 181 17.64 -17.94 26.44
N ARG A 182 18.67 -18.60 26.98
CA ARG A 182 19.96 -17.96 27.27
C ARG A 182 20.68 -17.50 25.98
N ASP A 183 20.43 -18.17 24.90
CA ASP A 183 21.02 -17.90 23.59
C ASP A 183 20.07 -17.03 22.71
N ASP A 184 19.17 -16.28 23.36
CA ASP A 184 18.18 -15.37 22.73
C ASP A 184 17.20 -16.03 21.77
N LYS A 185 17.05 -17.38 21.81
CA LYS A 185 16.04 -18.08 21.02
C LYS A 185 14.66 -17.86 21.61
N TYR A 186 13.70 -17.58 20.75
CA TYR A 186 12.30 -17.40 21.12
C TYR A 186 11.72 -18.68 21.72
N LEU A 187 11.01 -18.57 22.84
CA LEU A 187 10.37 -19.67 23.56
C LEU A 187 8.86 -19.48 23.72
N GLY A 188 8.36 -18.28 23.58
CA GLY A 188 6.96 -17.93 23.75
C GLY A 188 6.78 -16.49 24.19
N GLU A 189 5.58 -16.15 24.61
CA GLU A 189 5.19 -14.78 24.98
C GLU A 189 4.46 -14.75 26.31
N LEU A 190 4.55 -13.63 27.03
CA LEU A 190 3.82 -13.36 28.26
C LEU A 190 2.93 -12.14 28.04
N PRO A 191 1.61 -12.32 27.87
CA PRO A 191 0.69 -11.19 27.74
C PRO A 191 0.75 -10.28 28.98
N VAL A 192 0.80 -8.96 28.75
CA VAL A 192 0.84 -7.95 29.82
C VAL A 192 -0.41 -8.06 30.70
N SER A 193 -1.57 -8.39 30.12
CA SER A 193 -2.81 -8.63 30.85
C SER A 193 -2.70 -9.74 31.88
N LYS A 194 -2.03 -10.86 31.54
CA LYS A 194 -1.76 -11.97 32.51
C LYS A 194 -0.75 -11.56 33.58
N LEU A 195 0.30 -10.81 33.19
CA LEU A 195 1.30 -10.32 34.14
C LEU A 195 0.67 -9.45 35.24
N LEU A 196 -0.30 -8.58 34.87
CA LEU A 196 -0.92 -7.63 35.78
C LEU A 196 -1.87 -8.28 36.80
N VAL A 197 -2.51 -9.41 36.46
CA VAL A 197 -3.53 -10.05 37.31
C VAL A 197 -3.00 -11.29 38.07
N SER A 198 -1.79 -11.74 37.77
CA SER A 198 -1.22 -12.95 38.34
C SER A 198 -0.41 -12.68 39.61
N GLU A 199 -0.23 -13.71 40.44
CA GLU A 199 0.54 -13.61 41.67
C GLU A 199 2.03 -13.30 41.39
N PRO A 200 2.63 -12.30 42.05
CA PRO A 200 4.02 -11.88 41.80
C PRO A 200 5.09 -12.96 41.97
N ARG A 201 4.78 -14.01 42.76
CA ARG A 201 5.73 -15.11 43.04
C ARG A 201 5.82 -16.14 41.92
N LEU A 202 4.84 -16.20 41.03
CA LEU A 202 4.84 -17.10 39.87
C LEU A 202 6.00 -16.76 38.94
N THR A 203 6.48 -17.78 38.24
CA THR A 203 7.54 -17.61 37.25
C THR A 203 6.94 -17.34 35.86
N VAL A 204 7.70 -16.70 34.99
CA VAL A 204 7.32 -16.49 33.60
C VAL A 204 6.96 -17.81 32.91
N ARG A 205 7.69 -18.89 33.18
CA ARG A 205 7.45 -20.24 32.64
C ARG A 205 6.06 -20.79 32.94
N GLU A 206 5.47 -20.43 34.06
CA GLU A 206 4.16 -20.94 34.51
C GLU A 206 3.01 -20.22 33.78
N LEU A 207 3.27 -19.04 33.21
CA LEU A 207 2.23 -18.19 32.59
C LEU A 207 2.45 -17.91 31.13
N MET A 208 3.68 -18.13 30.61
CA MET A 208 3.98 -17.87 29.22
C MET A 208 3.15 -18.77 28.29
N GLU A 209 2.79 -18.23 27.15
CA GLU A 209 2.17 -18.95 26.05
C GLU A 209 3.25 -19.43 25.07
N THR A 210 3.24 -20.72 24.75
CA THR A 210 4.25 -21.36 23.90
C THR A 210 3.70 -21.81 22.55
N GLU A 211 2.39 -21.69 22.34
CA GLU A 211 1.73 -22.13 21.12
C GLU A 211 1.81 -21.11 19.99
N VAL A 212 2.14 -19.86 20.31
CA VAL A 212 2.25 -18.78 19.31
C VAL A 212 3.53 -18.98 18.50
N LYS A 213 3.35 -19.19 17.20
CA LYS A 213 4.47 -19.32 16.27
C LYS A 213 5.03 -17.95 15.93
N PRO A 214 6.35 -17.76 15.99
CA PRO A 214 6.98 -16.54 15.53
C PRO A 214 6.93 -16.45 14.00
N ILE A 215 7.07 -15.24 13.49
CA ILE A 215 7.17 -14.93 12.06
C ILE A 215 8.65 -15.05 11.67
N ALA A 216 8.94 -15.71 10.54
CA ALA A 216 10.28 -15.72 9.98
C ALA A 216 10.54 -14.41 9.22
N ALA A 217 11.76 -13.87 9.33
CA ALA A 217 12.07 -12.54 8.78
C ALA A 217 12.01 -12.45 7.25
N ASP A 218 12.01 -13.57 6.54
CA ASP A 218 11.95 -13.66 5.08
C ASP A 218 10.52 -13.76 4.50
N ILE A 219 9.50 -13.86 5.38
CA ILE A 219 8.10 -13.91 4.94
C ILE A 219 7.71 -12.56 4.34
N ASN A 220 6.93 -12.60 3.24
CA ASN A 220 6.43 -11.40 2.59
C ASN A 220 5.46 -10.61 3.49
N ASP A 221 5.52 -9.29 3.45
CA ASP A 221 4.73 -8.33 4.22
C ASP A 221 3.21 -8.56 4.10
N LYS A 222 2.70 -8.88 2.91
CA LYS A 222 1.28 -9.20 2.69
C LYS A 222 0.85 -10.50 3.39
N GLU A 223 1.76 -11.47 3.49
CA GLU A 223 1.52 -12.69 4.27
C GLU A 223 1.54 -12.39 5.76
N VAL A 224 2.41 -11.47 6.21
CA VAL A 224 2.42 -10.95 7.59
C VAL A 224 1.08 -10.28 7.91
N ALA A 225 0.60 -9.38 7.06
CA ALA A 225 -0.68 -8.70 7.23
C ALA A 225 -1.84 -9.69 7.42
N LYS A 226 -1.85 -10.75 6.62
CA LYS A 226 -2.84 -11.82 6.73
C LYS A 226 -2.72 -12.62 8.04
N LEU A 227 -1.50 -12.90 8.52
CA LEU A 227 -1.31 -13.58 9.81
C LEU A 227 -1.84 -12.72 10.96
N PHE A 228 -1.66 -11.40 10.91
CA PHE A 228 -2.22 -10.47 11.88
C PHE A 228 -3.75 -10.48 11.87
N GLU A 229 -4.37 -10.40 10.68
CA GLU A 229 -5.83 -10.48 10.52
C GLU A 229 -6.40 -11.81 11.06
N GLN A 230 -5.77 -12.94 10.74
CA GLN A 230 -6.26 -14.27 11.14
C GLN A 230 -6.17 -14.55 12.64
N ASN A 231 -5.22 -13.91 13.32
CA ASN A 231 -4.94 -14.18 14.73
C ASN A 231 -5.31 -13.01 15.66
N ASP A 232 -5.85 -11.90 15.12
CA ASP A 232 -6.18 -10.68 15.87
C ASP A 232 -4.96 -10.14 16.67
N TRP A 233 -3.76 -10.18 16.08
CA TRP A 233 -2.55 -9.76 16.76
C TRP A 233 -2.43 -8.23 16.83
N VAL A 234 -1.93 -7.75 17.98
CA VAL A 234 -1.47 -6.37 18.16
C VAL A 234 0.02 -6.26 17.86
N SER A 235 0.78 -7.28 18.25
CA SER A 235 2.19 -7.42 17.90
C SER A 235 2.55 -8.89 17.66
N ALA A 236 3.63 -9.16 16.92
CA ALA A 236 4.12 -10.52 16.67
C ALA A 236 5.65 -10.58 16.73
N PRO A 237 6.23 -11.66 17.29
CA PRO A 237 7.68 -11.83 17.32
C PRO A 237 8.23 -12.24 15.97
N VAL A 238 9.36 -11.64 15.58
CA VAL A 238 10.12 -11.98 14.37
C VAL A 238 11.41 -12.68 14.74
N VAL A 239 11.73 -13.76 14.04
CA VAL A 239 12.90 -14.59 14.28
C VAL A 239 13.71 -14.84 13.03
N ASP A 240 14.99 -15.15 13.21
CA ASP A 240 15.87 -15.66 12.16
C ASP A 240 15.71 -17.18 11.94
N GLU A 241 16.48 -17.74 11.01
CA GLU A 241 16.52 -19.17 10.71
C GLU A 241 16.90 -20.05 11.93
N GLU A 242 17.62 -19.49 12.90
CA GLU A 242 18.05 -20.18 14.13
C GLU A 242 17.04 -20.03 15.28
N MET A 243 15.86 -19.44 15.03
CA MET A 243 14.82 -19.11 16.01
C MET A 243 15.25 -18.05 17.02
N LYS A 244 16.25 -17.24 16.74
CA LYS A 244 16.66 -16.12 17.60
C LYS A 244 15.72 -14.95 17.39
N LEU A 245 15.27 -14.34 18.47
CA LEU A 245 14.40 -13.16 18.42
C LEU A 245 15.16 -11.96 17.86
N LEU A 246 14.73 -11.49 16.70
CA LEU A 246 15.25 -10.29 16.03
C LEU A 246 14.54 -9.03 16.52
N GLY A 247 13.22 -9.09 16.63
CA GLY A 247 12.39 -7.98 17.01
C GLY A 247 10.92 -8.36 17.03
N ARG A 248 10.06 -7.38 16.75
CA ARG A 248 8.61 -7.55 16.61
C ARG A 248 8.10 -6.75 15.44
N ILE A 249 6.93 -7.08 14.96
CA ILE A 249 6.10 -6.26 14.07
C ILE A 249 4.87 -5.84 14.87
N THR A 250 4.37 -4.65 14.67
CA THR A 250 3.18 -4.13 15.33
C THR A 250 2.04 -3.90 14.33
N VAL A 251 0.82 -3.73 14.83
CA VAL A 251 -0.37 -3.67 13.98
C VAL A 251 -0.46 -2.39 13.14
N ASP A 252 0.15 -1.31 13.59
CA ASP A 252 0.28 -0.04 12.88
C ASP A 252 1.02 -0.23 11.55
N ASP A 253 2.23 -0.84 11.57
CA ASP A 253 3.00 -1.15 10.34
C ASP A 253 2.19 -2.05 9.38
N VAL A 254 1.47 -3.02 9.94
CA VAL A 254 0.62 -3.92 9.15
C VAL A 254 -0.56 -3.19 8.50
N VAL A 255 -1.12 -2.18 9.17
CA VAL A 255 -2.18 -1.35 8.59
C VAL A 255 -1.65 -0.57 7.39
N ASP A 256 -0.42 -0.05 7.46
CA ASP A 256 0.20 0.67 6.36
C ASP A 256 0.43 -0.24 5.15
N VAL A 257 0.93 -1.47 5.36
CA VAL A 257 1.03 -2.50 4.31
C VAL A 257 -0.33 -2.78 3.63
N ILE A 258 -1.41 -2.87 4.41
CA ILE A 258 -2.76 -3.10 3.86
C ILE A 258 -3.23 -1.92 3.02
N ILE A 259 -2.99 -0.69 3.47
CA ILE A 259 -3.37 0.53 2.74
C ILE A 259 -2.57 0.63 1.44
N GLU A 260 -1.26 0.40 1.51
CA GLU A 260 -0.39 0.43 0.34
C GLU A 260 -0.75 -0.63 -0.70
N ASP A 261 -1.01 -1.88 -0.28
CA ASP A 261 -1.47 -2.94 -1.19
C ASP A 261 -2.80 -2.58 -1.86
N ALA A 262 -3.73 -1.95 -1.13
CA ALA A 262 -5.00 -1.49 -1.69
C ALA A 262 -4.78 -0.40 -2.74
N ASP A 263 -3.91 0.57 -2.49
CA ASP A 263 -3.58 1.66 -3.42
C ASP A 263 -2.84 1.13 -4.65
N GLN A 264 -1.86 0.27 -4.50
CA GLN A 264 -1.14 -0.38 -5.61
C GLN A 264 -2.10 -1.15 -6.52
N ASN A 265 -3.08 -1.87 -5.96
CA ASN A 265 -4.09 -2.59 -6.73
C ASN A 265 -4.98 -1.64 -7.54
N LEU A 266 -5.36 -0.48 -7.01
CA LEU A 266 -6.15 0.53 -7.74
C LEU A 266 -5.36 1.18 -8.86
N ILE A 267 -4.14 1.60 -8.57
CA ILE A 267 -3.23 2.28 -9.50
C ILE A 267 -2.80 1.32 -10.62
N GLY A 268 -2.52 0.07 -10.30
CA GLY A 268 -2.13 -0.98 -11.25
C GLY A 268 -3.18 -1.22 -12.34
N LEU A 269 -4.47 -1.13 -12.03
CA LEU A 269 -5.57 -1.22 -12.99
C LEU A 269 -5.53 -0.14 -14.07
N ALA A 270 -5.06 1.06 -13.72
CA ALA A 270 -4.96 2.19 -14.63
C ALA A 270 -3.60 2.31 -15.33
N GLY A 271 -2.59 1.52 -14.91
CA GLY A 271 -1.22 1.62 -15.39
C GLY A 271 -0.58 2.97 -15.05
N ILE A 272 -0.97 3.56 -13.92
CA ILE A 272 -0.50 4.84 -13.41
C ILE A 272 0.24 4.53 -12.11
N ALA A 273 1.43 5.08 -11.92
CA ALA A 273 2.17 5.01 -10.68
C ALA A 273 2.78 6.39 -10.44
N GLU A 274 1.99 7.28 -9.87
CA GLU A 274 2.45 8.65 -9.60
C GLU A 274 1.59 9.33 -8.53
N ASP A 275 2.22 10.19 -7.73
CA ASP A 275 1.54 11.11 -6.81
C ASP A 275 0.56 12.03 -7.57
N THR A 276 -0.58 12.30 -6.95
CA THR A 276 -1.67 13.14 -7.47
C THR A 276 -1.17 14.54 -7.87
N PHE A 277 -0.17 15.08 -7.16
CA PHE A 277 0.41 16.40 -7.40
C PHE A 277 1.79 16.36 -8.06
N ALA A 278 2.17 15.22 -8.65
CA ALA A 278 3.44 15.07 -9.35
C ALA A 278 3.63 16.15 -10.42
N PRO A 279 4.87 16.65 -10.65
CA PRO A 279 5.16 17.62 -11.69
C PRO A 279 4.70 17.13 -13.07
N PRO A 280 4.05 17.98 -13.90
CA PRO A 280 3.45 17.55 -15.19
C PRO A 280 4.41 16.80 -16.12
N GLY A 281 5.70 17.12 -16.08
CA GLY A 281 6.72 16.46 -16.91
C GLY A 281 6.99 15.01 -16.49
N ARG A 282 6.96 14.71 -15.18
CA ARG A 282 7.12 13.36 -14.63
C ARG A 282 5.87 12.54 -14.95
N ALA A 283 4.70 13.07 -14.64
CA ALA A 283 3.39 12.48 -14.96
C ALA A 283 3.25 12.13 -16.45
N ALA A 284 3.59 13.07 -17.34
CA ALA A 284 3.54 12.85 -18.78
C ALA A 284 4.48 11.70 -19.21
N LYS A 285 5.68 11.59 -18.64
CA LYS A 285 6.63 10.53 -18.99
C LYS A 285 6.15 9.15 -18.51
N SER A 286 5.61 9.06 -17.29
CA SER A 286 5.04 7.82 -16.72
C SER A 286 3.91 7.31 -17.62
N ARG A 287 2.94 8.16 -17.92
CA ARG A 287 1.78 7.80 -18.75
C ARG A 287 2.13 7.54 -20.22
N ALA A 288 3.17 8.19 -20.76
CA ALA A 288 3.54 8.07 -22.17
C ALA A 288 3.89 6.64 -22.57
N LEU A 289 4.53 5.87 -21.68
CA LEU A 289 4.86 4.46 -21.95
C LEU A 289 3.60 3.62 -22.17
N TRP A 290 2.63 3.72 -21.24
CA TRP A 290 1.38 2.97 -21.32
C TRP A 290 0.52 3.41 -22.51
N LEU A 291 0.42 4.72 -22.77
CA LEU A 291 -0.26 5.27 -23.95
C LEU A 291 0.39 4.80 -25.26
N SER A 292 1.71 4.67 -25.29
CA SER A 292 2.44 4.16 -26.46
C SER A 292 2.14 2.68 -26.74
N ILE A 293 2.03 1.86 -25.71
CA ILE A 293 1.63 0.45 -25.85
C ILE A 293 0.19 0.38 -26.39
N ASN A 294 -0.72 1.18 -25.83
CA ASN A 294 -2.10 1.25 -26.31
C ASN A 294 -2.18 1.76 -27.76
N LEU A 295 -1.36 2.72 -28.14
CA LEU A 295 -1.28 3.18 -29.52
C LEU A 295 -0.82 2.08 -30.48
N LEU A 296 0.18 1.28 -30.06
CA LEU A 296 0.64 0.15 -30.88
C LEU A 296 -0.47 -0.89 -31.08
N THR A 297 -1.21 -1.23 -30.04
CA THR A 297 -2.35 -2.18 -30.16
C THR A 297 -3.45 -1.60 -31.04
N ALA A 298 -3.72 -0.29 -30.97
CA ALA A 298 -4.66 0.37 -31.87
C ALA A 298 -4.22 0.32 -33.34
N PHE A 299 -2.92 0.47 -33.64
CA PHE A 299 -2.39 0.30 -35.00
C PHE A 299 -2.54 -1.13 -35.52
N ILE A 300 -2.34 -2.15 -34.67
CA ILE A 300 -2.58 -3.55 -35.04
C ILE A 300 -4.06 -3.77 -35.40
N ALA A 301 -4.98 -3.23 -34.60
CA ALA A 301 -6.40 -3.29 -34.89
C ALA A 301 -6.75 -2.57 -36.20
N ALA A 302 -6.22 -1.38 -36.42
CA ALA A 302 -6.42 -0.61 -37.66
C ALA A 302 -5.87 -1.34 -38.91
N ALA A 303 -4.69 -1.97 -38.79
CA ALA A 303 -4.13 -2.79 -39.87
C ALA A 303 -5.03 -3.97 -40.20
N THR A 304 -5.60 -4.63 -39.16
CA THR A 304 -6.56 -5.73 -39.35
C THR A 304 -7.81 -5.24 -40.09
N ILE A 305 -8.37 -4.09 -39.71
CA ILE A 305 -9.54 -3.47 -40.40
C ILE A 305 -9.22 -3.17 -41.85
N ASN A 306 -8.01 -2.67 -42.14
CA ASN A 306 -7.58 -2.35 -43.50
C ASN A 306 -7.55 -3.58 -44.44
N LEU A 307 -7.31 -4.79 -43.93
CA LEU A 307 -7.39 -6.02 -44.74
C LEU A 307 -8.79 -6.28 -45.30
N PHE A 308 -9.83 -5.73 -44.65
CA PHE A 308 -11.24 -5.89 -45.04
C PHE A 308 -11.81 -4.62 -45.68
N GLN A 309 -10.99 -3.67 -46.09
CA GLN A 309 -11.40 -2.39 -46.65
C GLN A 309 -12.41 -2.54 -47.80
N THR A 310 -12.15 -3.43 -48.76
CA THR A 310 -13.04 -3.66 -49.90
C THR A 310 -14.43 -4.17 -49.50
N THR A 311 -14.54 -4.85 -48.39
CA THR A 311 -15.82 -5.31 -47.82
C THR A 311 -16.55 -4.16 -47.14
N ILE A 312 -15.80 -3.36 -46.38
CA ILE A 312 -16.35 -2.18 -45.68
C ILE A 312 -16.85 -1.13 -46.67
N ASP A 313 -16.13 -0.89 -47.78
CA ASP A 313 -16.55 0.03 -48.84
C ASP A 313 -17.88 -0.40 -49.49
N LYS A 314 -18.15 -1.70 -49.56
CA LYS A 314 -19.43 -2.23 -50.05
C LYS A 314 -20.57 -2.08 -49.03
N PHE A 315 -20.24 -2.20 -47.76
CA PHE A 315 -21.19 -2.20 -46.64
C PHE A 315 -20.80 -1.15 -45.60
N VAL A 316 -20.97 0.13 -45.94
CA VAL A 316 -20.60 1.29 -45.10
C VAL A 316 -21.20 1.21 -43.68
N TYR A 317 -22.36 0.55 -43.54
CA TYR A 317 -22.99 0.33 -42.22
C TYR A 317 -22.09 -0.42 -41.22
N LEU A 318 -21.17 -1.26 -41.70
CA LEU A 318 -20.21 -1.96 -40.84
C LEU A 318 -19.29 -0.95 -40.12
N ALA A 319 -18.83 0.07 -40.83
CA ALA A 319 -17.98 1.10 -40.25
C ALA A 319 -18.71 1.88 -39.13
N VAL A 320 -20.01 2.12 -39.26
CA VAL A 320 -20.83 2.77 -38.21
C VAL A 320 -21.03 1.90 -36.98
N LEU A 321 -21.08 0.59 -37.17
CA LEU A 321 -21.33 -0.36 -36.08
C LEU A 321 -20.04 -0.81 -35.34
N MET A 322 -18.85 -0.65 -35.97
CA MET A 322 -17.55 -1.04 -35.34
C MET A 322 -17.31 -0.44 -33.97
N PRO A 323 -17.55 0.89 -33.73
CA PRO A 323 -17.32 1.45 -32.39
C PRO A 323 -18.17 0.81 -31.30
N ILE A 324 -19.39 0.40 -31.64
CA ILE A 324 -20.31 -0.26 -30.68
C ILE A 324 -19.73 -1.61 -30.26
N VAL A 325 -19.29 -2.43 -31.21
CA VAL A 325 -18.70 -3.74 -30.91
C VAL A 325 -17.42 -3.57 -30.11
N ALA A 326 -16.52 -2.68 -30.55
CA ALA A 326 -15.24 -2.46 -29.86
C ALA A 326 -15.43 -1.97 -28.42
N SER A 327 -16.33 -1.01 -28.19
CA SER A 327 -16.64 -0.48 -26.86
C SER A 327 -17.17 -1.57 -25.92
N MET A 328 -18.11 -2.41 -26.39
CA MET A 328 -18.69 -3.49 -25.59
C MET A 328 -17.63 -4.52 -25.18
N GLY A 329 -16.69 -4.84 -26.08
CA GLY A 329 -15.57 -5.74 -25.78
C GLY A 329 -14.64 -5.19 -24.71
N GLY A 330 -14.29 -3.91 -24.80
CA GLY A 330 -13.46 -3.24 -23.79
C GLY A 330 -14.08 -3.24 -22.40
N VAL A 331 -15.37 -2.90 -22.31
CA VAL A 331 -16.10 -2.94 -21.01
C VAL A 331 -16.15 -4.34 -20.44
N ALA A 332 -16.46 -5.36 -21.24
CA ALA A 332 -16.53 -6.75 -20.79
C ALA A 332 -15.16 -7.26 -20.29
N ALA A 333 -14.07 -6.94 -20.99
CA ALA A 333 -12.72 -7.30 -20.57
C ALA A 333 -12.37 -6.65 -19.22
N THR A 334 -12.63 -5.35 -19.06
CA THR A 334 -12.38 -4.62 -17.82
C THR A 334 -13.21 -5.18 -16.65
N GLN A 335 -14.49 -5.53 -16.86
CA GLN A 335 -15.31 -6.16 -15.81
C GLN A 335 -14.74 -7.49 -15.34
N THR A 336 -14.32 -8.36 -16.27
CA THR A 336 -13.71 -9.65 -15.95
C THR A 336 -12.37 -9.44 -15.25
N LEU A 337 -11.51 -8.55 -15.75
CA LEU A 337 -10.22 -8.23 -15.16
C LEU A 337 -10.39 -7.73 -13.70
N THR A 338 -11.34 -6.85 -13.45
CA THR A 338 -11.63 -6.34 -12.10
C THR A 338 -12.03 -7.47 -11.14
N ILE A 339 -12.86 -8.42 -11.60
CA ILE A 339 -13.23 -9.60 -10.79
C ILE A 339 -12.01 -10.48 -10.49
N VAL A 340 -11.15 -10.69 -11.48
CA VAL A 340 -9.93 -11.50 -11.34
C VAL A 340 -8.96 -10.83 -10.35
N ILE A 341 -8.67 -9.54 -10.53
CA ILE A 341 -7.76 -8.80 -9.64
C ILE A 341 -8.30 -8.81 -8.20
N ARG A 342 -9.58 -8.49 -8.00
CA ARG A 342 -10.21 -8.57 -6.69
C ARG A 342 -10.10 -9.97 -6.07
N GLY A 343 -10.32 -11.01 -6.87
CA GLY A 343 -10.23 -12.38 -6.40
C GLY A 343 -8.80 -12.82 -6.07
N LEU A 344 -7.79 -12.23 -6.74
CA LEU A 344 -6.37 -12.43 -6.42
C LEU A 344 -6.00 -11.68 -5.14
N SER A 345 -6.36 -10.41 -5.02
CA SER A 345 -6.09 -9.60 -3.82
C SER A 345 -6.73 -10.18 -2.55
N LEU A 346 -7.91 -10.80 -2.66
CA LEU A 346 -8.57 -11.49 -1.55
C LEU A 346 -8.14 -12.97 -1.42
N GLU A 347 -7.12 -13.42 -2.18
CA GLU A 347 -6.66 -14.80 -2.25
C GLU A 347 -7.78 -15.85 -2.46
N GLN A 348 -8.90 -15.43 -3.01
CA GLN A 348 -10.02 -16.32 -3.35
C GLN A 348 -9.72 -17.17 -4.59
N ILE A 349 -8.82 -16.69 -5.46
CA ILE A 349 -8.40 -17.39 -6.67
C ILE A 349 -7.14 -18.18 -6.37
N LYS A 350 -7.27 -19.52 -6.51
CA LYS A 350 -6.18 -20.48 -6.42
C LYS A 350 -6.14 -21.31 -7.70
N SER A 351 -5.01 -21.94 -7.98
CA SER A 351 -4.89 -22.85 -9.14
C SER A 351 -5.98 -23.93 -9.20
N SER A 352 -6.50 -24.33 -8.05
CA SER A 352 -7.57 -25.32 -7.93
C SER A 352 -8.95 -24.85 -8.40
N ASN A 353 -9.24 -23.53 -8.31
CA ASN A 353 -10.56 -22.99 -8.65
C ASN A 353 -10.57 -22.07 -9.89
N LEU A 354 -9.41 -21.81 -10.49
CA LEU A 354 -9.28 -20.98 -11.70
C LEU A 354 -10.16 -21.48 -12.85
N ASN A 355 -10.20 -22.80 -13.07
CA ASN A 355 -11.05 -23.41 -14.11
C ASN A 355 -12.54 -23.18 -13.87
N TRP A 356 -12.96 -23.12 -12.60
CA TRP A 356 -14.34 -22.82 -12.26
C TRP A 356 -14.68 -21.36 -12.56
N LEU A 357 -13.80 -20.44 -12.19
CA LEU A 357 -13.94 -19.03 -12.49
C LEU A 357 -14.01 -18.78 -13.99
N PHE A 358 -13.10 -19.37 -14.76
CA PHE A 358 -13.10 -19.31 -16.23
C PHE A 358 -14.45 -19.73 -16.83
N LYS A 359 -14.96 -20.90 -16.42
CA LYS A 359 -16.26 -21.40 -16.89
C LYS A 359 -17.42 -20.50 -16.51
N ARG A 360 -17.40 -19.96 -15.28
CA ARG A 360 -18.40 -19.00 -14.79
C ARG A 360 -18.41 -17.74 -15.63
N GLU A 361 -17.26 -17.10 -15.83
CA GLU A 361 -17.15 -15.88 -16.61
C GLU A 361 -17.53 -16.09 -18.08
N LEU A 362 -17.17 -17.25 -18.65
CA LEU A 362 -17.58 -17.62 -20.00
C LEU A 362 -19.10 -17.75 -20.12
N ILE A 363 -19.76 -18.39 -19.16
CA ILE A 363 -21.23 -18.53 -19.16
C ILE A 363 -21.88 -17.14 -19.02
N VAL A 364 -21.38 -16.30 -18.12
CA VAL A 364 -21.89 -14.93 -17.94
C VAL A 364 -21.73 -14.12 -19.23
N SER A 365 -20.59 -14.24 -19.90
CA SER A 365 -20.32 -13.58 -21.17
C SER A 365 -21.27 -14.05 -22.29
N ILE A 366 -21.53 -15.34 -22.38
CA ILE A 366 -22.46 -15.89 -23.38
C ILE A 366 -23.88 -15.38 -23.10
N LEU A 367 -24.34 -15.40 -21.86
CA LEU A 367 -25.67 -14.93 -21.49
C LEU A 367 -25.87 -13.44 -21.80
N ASN A 368 -24.90 -12.61 -21.38
CA ASN A 368 -24.89 -11.18 -21.69
C ASN A 368 -24.75 -10.95 -23.21
N GLY A 369 -23.92 -11.76 -23.87
CA GLY A 369 -23.72 -11.69 -25.33
C GLY A 369 -25.02 -11.95 -26.08
N ILE A 370 -25.78 -12.98 -25.70
CA ILE A 370 -27.09 -13.28 -26.31
C ILE A 370 -28.06 -12.14 -26.05
N PHE A 371 -28.17 -11.66 -24.79
CA PHE A 371 -29.08 -10.56 -24.45
C PHE A 371 -28.78 -9.29 -25.25
N LEU A 372 -27.52 -8.82 -25.21
CA LEU A 372 -27.11 -7.59 -25.89
C LEU A 372 -27.15 -7.71 -27.41
N SER A 373 -26.81 -8.88 -27.96
CA SER A 373 -26.84 -9.11 -29.39
C SER A 373 -28.28 -9.05 -29.97
N ILE A 374 -29.25 -9.57 -29.23
CA ILE A 374 -30.67 -9.46 -29.63
C ILE A 374 -31.09 -7.99 -29.61
N LEU A 375 -30.76 -7.26 -28.52
CA LEU A 375 -31.13 -5.85 -28.38
C LEU A 375 -30.55 -5.01 -29.51
N ILE A 376 -29.26 -5.15 -29.81
CA ILE A 376 -28.58 -4.37 -30.87
C ILE A 376 -29.05 -4.80 -32.26
N SER A 377 -29.32 -6.10 -32.46
CA SER A 377 -29.85 -6.61 -33.72
C SER A 377 -31.20 -5.99 -34.07
N ILE A 378 -32.10 -5.85 -33.05
CA ILE A 378 -33.37 -5.18 -33.22
C ILE A 378 -33.18 -3.70 -33.61
N VAL A 379 -32.33 -2.96 -32.85
CA VAL A 379 -32.03 -1.56 -33.17
C VAL A 379 -31.43 -1.40 -34.55
N THR A 380 -30.48 -2.25 -34.92
CA THR A 380 -29.84 -2.23 -36.24
C THR A 380 -30.82 -2.50 -37.36
N TYR A 381 -31.74 -3.43 -37.17
CA TYR A 381 -32.77 -3.74 -38.14
C TYR A 381 -33.70 -2.53 -38.37
N PHE A 382 -34.20 -1.91 -37.32
CA PHE A 382 -35.03 -0.72 -37.44
C PHE A 382 -34.31 0.47 -38.06
N TRP A 383 -33.00 0.60 -37.83
CA TRP A 383 -32.20 1.73 -38.33
C TRP A 383 -31.84 1.59 -39.81
N PHE A 384 -31.39 0.40 -40.22
CA PHE A 384 -30.82 0.16 -41.54
C PHE A 384 -31.76 -0.62 -42.47
N GLN A 385 -32.82 -1.24 -41.96
CA GLN A 385 -33.80 -2.05 -42.72
C GLN A 385 -33.14 -3.26 -43.44
N GLU A 386 -31.98 -3.72 -42.96
CA GLU A 386 -31.17 -4.79 -43.56
C GLU A 386 -31.01 -5.97 -42.60
N LEU A 387 -31.71 -7.09 -42.88
CA LEU A 387 -31.69 -8.27 -41.99
C LEU A 387 -30.31 -8.93 -41.89
N LEU A 388 -29.57 -8.97 -42.99
CA LEU A 388 -28.24 -9.59 -43.04
C LEU A 388 -27.27 -8.89 -42.10
N ILE A 389 -27.27 -7.56 -42.02
CA ILE A 389 -26.43 -6.75 -41.15
C ILE A 389 -26.82 -6.96 -39.70
N SER A 390 -28.11 -7.06 -39.42
CA SER A 390 -28.60 -7.35 -38.04
C SER A 390 -28.18 -8.70 -37.54
N ILE A 391 -28.14 -9.73 -38.36
CA ILE A 391 -27.64 -11.06 -37.99
C ILE A 391 -26.12 -11.03 -37.79
N LEU A 392 -25.40 -10.33 -38.65
CA LEU A 392 -23.94 -10.22 -38.58
C LEU A 392 -23.48 -9.52 -37.30
N ILE A 393 -24.13 -8.43 -36.91
CA ILE A 393 -23.81 -7.71 -35.67
C ILE A 393 -24.14 -8.53 -34.44
N CYS A 394 -25.23 -9.31 -34.48
CA CYS A 394 -25.59 -10.24 -33.45
C CYS A 394 -24.45 -11.26 -33.20
N ALA A 395 -23.94 -11.91 -34.22
CA ALA A 395 -22.83 -12.83 -34.14
C ALA A 395 -21.53 -12.15 -33.68
N ALA A 396 -21.24 -10.94 -34.20
CA ALA A 396 -20.04 -10.19 -33.87
C ALA A 396 -19.96 -9.84 -32.38
N ILE A 397 -21.08 -9.42 -31.76
CA ILE A 397 -21.13 -9.10 -30.33
C ILE A 397 -20.89 -10.32 -29.45
N VAL A 398 -21.52 -11.45 -29.77
CA VAL A 398 -21.30 -12.69 -28.98
C VAL A 398 -19.84 -13.11 -29.04
N ILE A 399 -19.25 -13.14 -30.23
CA ILE A 399 -17.84 -13.50 -30.42
C ILE A 399 -16.92 -12.51 -29.69
N ASN A 400 -17.20 -11.22 -29.82
CA ASN A 400 -16.40 -10.18 -29.18
C ASN A 400 -16.43 -10.28 -27.64
N LEU A 401 -17.59 -10.45 -27.02
CA LEU A 401 -17.72 -10.59 -25.59
C LEU A 401 -17.03 -11.85 -25.06
N VAL A 402 -17.16 -12.98 -25.75
CA VAL A 402 -16.44 -14.22 -25.39
C VAL A 402 -14.93 -14.02 -25.49
N SER A 403 -14.44 -13.39 -26.58
CA SER A 403 -13.01 -13.10 -26.73
C SER A 403 -12.49 -12.13 -25.66
N SER A 404 -13.29 -11.13 -25.28
CA SER A 404 -12.95 -10.14 -24.25
C SER A 404 -12.82 -10.76 -22.87
N VAL A 405 -13.69 -11.70 -22.51
CA VAL A 405 -13.58 -12.42 -21.23
C VAL A 405 -12.32 -13.28 -21.19
N ILE A 406 -11.98 -13.97 -22.30
CA ILE A 406 -10.72 -14.73 -22.37
C ILE A 406 -9.54 -13.79 -22.16
N ALA A 407 -9.50 -12.64 -22.84
CA ALA A 407 -8.44 -11.65 -22.68
C ALA A 407 -8.39 -11.02 -21.27
N GLY A 408 -9.54 -10.90 -20.59
CA GLY A 408 -9.61 -10.33 -19.24
C GLY A 408 -9.19 -11.29 -18.11
N ILE A 409 -9.11 -12.60 -18.39
CA ILE A 409 -8.65 -13.60 -17.42
C ILE A 409 -7.13 -13.84 -17.52
N PHE A 410 -6.55 -13.73 -18.71
CA PHE A 410 -5.11 -13.88 -19.00
C PHE A 410 -4.38 -12.55 -19.04
#